data_5a38828bedc1a639c9276cfe9127cf6a
#
_entry.id   5a38828bedc1a639c9276cfe9127cf6a
#
_cell.length_a   1.000
_cell.length_b   1.000
_cell.length_c   1.000
_cell.angle_alpha   90.00
_cell.angle_beta   90.00
_cell.angle_gamma   90.00
#
_symmetry.space_group_name_H-M   'P 1'
#
loop_
_entity.id
_entity.type
_entity.pdbx_description
1 polymer ?
#
loop_
_entity_poly.entity_id
_entity_poly.type
_entity_poly.pdbx_seq_one_letter_code
_entity_poly.pdbx_strand_id
1 'polypeptide(L)'
;DVQEEDVPGLAADLTAANFGRIKSGASDADLAAALFNMIYENVGVMASLALSQDTTRNVVLTGSLASLAPAAKTFDIFNQMHDVFGIDYIIPPHPSFATAVGALLCDPLPEN
;
A
#
# COMPACT_ATOMS: atom_id res chain seq x y z
N ASP A 1 -27.24 3.82 -18.14
CA ASP A 1 -27.38 2.96 -16.95
C ASP A 1 -26.37 1.83 -17.08
N VAL A 2 -25.18 2.03 -16.49
CA VAL A 2 -24.21 0.96 -16.31
C VAL A 2 -24.72 0.17 -15.11
N GLN A 3 -25.23 -1.05 -15.34
CA GLN A 3 -25.62 -1.97 -14.29
C GLN A 3 -24.38 -2.31 -13.45
N GLU A 4 -24.55 -2.32 -12.12
CA GLU A 4 -23.58 -2.87 -11.19
C GLU A 4 -23.36 -4.34 -11.51
N GLU A 5 -22.41 -4.64 -12.39
CA GLU A 5 -21.92 -6.00 -12.54
C GLU A 5 -20.86 -6.21 -11.46
N ASP A 6 -21.23 -6.97 -10.45
CA ASP A 6 -20.29 -7.46 -9.46
C ASP A 6 -19.21 -8.30 -10.16
N VAL A 7 -17.98 -7.83 -10.11
CA VAL A 7 -16.84 -8.64 -10.54
C VAL A 7 -16.66 -9.73 -9.48
N PRO A 8 -16.71 -11.02 -9.84
CA PRO A 8 -16.60 -12.10 -8.88
C PRO A 8 -15.29 -11.96 -8.08
N GLY A 9 -15.41 -11.82 -6.75
CA GLY A 9 -14.28 -11.73 -5.84
C GLY A 9 -13.86 -10.30 -5.43
N LEU A 10 -14.52 -9.26 -5.97
CA LEU A 10 -14.33 -7.88 -5.55
C LEU A 10 -15.67 -7.30 -5.07
N ALA A 11 -15.66 -6.69 -3.90
CA ALA A 11 -16.82 -5.92 -3.47
C ALA A 11 -17.05 -4.74 -4.43
N ALA A 12 -18.32 -4.46 -4.78
CA ALA A 12 -18.68 -3.46 -5.79
C ALA A 12 -18.18 -2.04 -5.47
N ASP A 13 -17.89 -1.76 -4.21
CA ASP A 13 -17.36 -0.50 -3.69
C ASP A 13 -15.82 -0.37 -3.83
N LEU A 14 -15.12 -1.46 -4.19
CA LEU A 14 -13.66 -1.51 -4.33
C LEU A 14 -13.15 -1.50 -5.77
N THR A 15 -14.03 -1.38 -6.77
CA THR A 15 -13.61 -1.41 -8.17
C THR A 15 -13.09 -0.05 -8.64
N ALA A 16 -12.04 -0.05 -9.47
CA ALA A 16 -11.49 1.16 -10.08
C ALA A 16 -12.55 1.94 -10.91
N ALA A 17 -13.60 1.27 -11.36
CA ALA A 17 -14.75 1.88 -12.04
C ALA A 17 -15.48 2.93 -11.16
N ASN A 18 -15.39 2.83 -9.84
CA ASN A 18 -15.98 3.80 -8.92
C ASN A 18 -15.33 5.19 -9.00
N PHE A 19 -14.07 5.29 -9.43
CA PHE A 19 -13.43 6.59 -9.67
C PHE A 19 -14.06 7.36 -10.83
N GLY A 20 -14.60 6.67 -11.83
CA GLY A 20 -15.37 7.28 -12.92
C GLY A 20 -16.77 7.77 -12.50
N ARG A 21 -17.22 7.41 -11.31
CA ARG A 21 -18.52 7.76 -10.74
C ARG A 21 -18.44 8.74 -9.59
N ILE A 22 -17.45 9.62 -9.57
CA ILE A 22 -17.34 10.65 -8.54
C ILE A 22 -18.65 11.45 -8.55
N LYS A 23 -19.48 11.23 -7.54
CA LYS A 23 -20.72 11.96 -7.37
C LYS A 23 -20.39 13.42 -7.07
N SER A 24 -21.13 14.32 -7.70
CA SER A 24 -21.11 15.74 -7.34
C SER A 24 -21.42 15.85 -5.84
N GLY A 25 -20.42 16.26 -5.04
CA GLY A 25 -20.53 16.38 -3.58
C GLY A 25 -19.42 15.70 -2.80
N ALA A 26 -18.52 14.94 -3.42
CA ALA A 26 -17.31 14.46 -2.76
C ALA A 26 -16.38 15.63 -2.48
N SER A 27 -15.86 15.72 -1.25
CA SER A 27 -14.86 16.74 -0.88
C SER A 27 -13.48 16.36 -1.42
N ASP A 28 -12.57 17.35 -1.51
CA ASP A 28 -11.16 17.09 -1.86
C ASP A 28 -10.51 16.11 -0.88
N ALA A 29 -10.92 16.12 0.40
CA ALA A 29 -10.46 15.19 1.42
C ALA A 29 -10.92 13.76 1.14
N ASP A 30 -12.17 13.57 0.70
CA ASP A 30 -12.68 12.24 0.33
C ASP A 30 -11.96 11.69 -0.90
N LEU A 31 -11.70 12.54 -1.87
CA LEU A 31 -10.94 12.16 -3.07
C LEU A 31 -9.50 11.77 -2.72
N ALA A 32 -8.83 12.56 -1.89
CA ALA A 32 -7.48 12.26 -1.43
C ALA A 32 -7.44 10.93 -0.65
N ALA A 33 -8.39 10.69 0.25
CA ALA A 33 -8.49 9.44 0.98
C ALA A 33 -8.68 8.24 0.05
N ALA A 34 -9.54 8.37 -0.95
CA ALA A 34 -9.76 7.32 -1.94
C ALA A 34 -8.50 7.03 -2.77
N LEU A 35 -7.76 8.05 -3.18
CA LEU A 35 -6.49 7.89 -3.90
C LEU A 35 -5.42 7.20 -3.05
N PHE A 36 -5.26 7.57 -1.77
CA PHE A 36 -4.34 6.90 -0.87
C PHE A 36 -4.70 5.43 -0.68
N ASN A 37 -5.96 5.13 -0.44
CA ASN A 37 -6.42 3.74 -0.31
C ASN A 37 -6.09 2.94 -1.57
N MET A 38 -6.39 3.47 -2.74
CA MET A 38 -6.07 2.82 -4.02
C MET A 38 -4.58 2.52 -4.14
N ILE A 39 -3.71 3.46 -3.82
CA ILE A 39 -2.26 3.29 -3.91
C ILE A 39 -1.78 2.20 -2.94
N TYR A 40 -2.19 2.27 -1.67
CA TYR A 40 -1.75 1.31 -0.65
C TYR A 40 -2.30 -0.10 -0.90
N GLU A 41 -3.54 -0.24 -1.34
CA GLU A 41 -4.11 -1.52 -1.72
C GLU A 41 -3.37 -2.14 -2.90
N ASN A 42 -3.06 -1.36 -3.93
CA ASN A 42 -2.26 -1.84 -5.06
C ASN A 42 -0.86 -2.29 -4.62
N VAL A 43 -0.19 -1.51 -3.77
CA VAL A 43 1.13 -1.89 -3.25
C VAL A 43 1.04 -3.19 -2.44
N GLY A 44 0.05 -3.31 -1.57
CA GLY A 44 -0.15 -4.50 -0.75
C GLY A 44 -0.41 -5.76 -1.59
N VAL A 45 -1.32 -5.69 -2.54
CA VAL A 45 -1.65 -6.81 -3.43
C VAL A 45 -0.48 -7.18 -4.32
N MET A 46 0.20 -6.21 -4.91
CA MET A 46 1.37 -6.46 -5.77
C MET A 46 2.51 -7.11 -5.00
N ALA A 47 2.77 -6.69 -3.76
CA ALA A 47 3.78 -7.30 -2.90
C ALA A 47 3.42 -8.76 -2.56
N SER A 48 2.16 -9.02 -2.22
CA SER A 48 1.67 -10.38 -1.94
C SER A 48 1.83 -11.29 -3.16
N LEU A 49 1.43 -10.81 -4.34
CA LEU A 49 1.57 -11.57 -5.59
C LEU A 49 3.04 -11.81 -5.95
N ALA A 50 3.90 -10.82 -5.79
CA ALA A 50 5.34 -10.96 -6.08
C ALA A 50 6.00 -12.01 -5.19
N LEU A 51 5.56 -12.15 -3.94
CA LEU A 51 6.11 -13.11 -2.98
C LEU A 51 5.36 -14.45 -2.92
N SER A 52 4.35 -14.64 -3.75
CA SER A 52 3.50 -15.85 -3.71
C SER A 52 4.29 -17.16 -3.91
N GLN A 53 5.40 -17.12 -4.63
CA GLN A 53 6.29 -18.25 -4.89
C GLN A 53 7.60 -18.20 -4.07
N ASP A 54 7.74 -17.18 -3.22
CA ASP A 54 8.92 -17.00 -2.38
C ASP A 54 8.66 -17.52 -0.95
N THR A 55 9.73 -17.78 -0.22
CA THR A 55 9.68 -18.10 1.22
C THR A 55 9.67 -16.87 2.11
N THR A 56 9.98 -15.70 1.55
CA THR A 56 9.92 -14.40 2.24
C THR A 56 8.49 -14.08 2.66
N ARG A 57 8.33 -13.66 3.90
CA ARG A 57 7.01 -13.32 4.48
C ARG A 57 6.93 -11.91 5.04
N ASN A 58 8.01 -11.16 5.01
CA ASN A 58 8.07 -9.78 5.51
C ASN A 58 8.35 -8.82 4.36
N VAL A 59 7.57 -7.75 4.27
CA VAL A 59 7.75 -6.66 3.32
C VAL A 59 7.97 -5.37 4.09
N VAL A 60 9.08 -4.71 3.83
CA VAL A 60 9.40 -3.41 4.45
C VAL A 60 8.99 -2.29 3.48
N LEU A 61 8.14 -1.41 3.96
CA LEU A 61 7.61 -0.27 3.20
C LEU A 61 8.40 0.99 3.56
N THR A 62 9.02 1.60 2.57
CA THR A 62 9.83 2.80 2.74
C THR A 62 9.38 3.91 1.79
N GLY A 63 9.91 5.11 1.99
CA GLY A 63 9.58 6.27 1.17
C GLY A 63 8.59 7.22 1.83
N SER A 64 8.35 8.35 1.20
CA SER A 64 7.53 9.43 1.75
C SER A 64 6.06 9.04 1.93
N LEU A 65 5.49 8.25 1.03
CA LEU A 65 4.11 7.77 1.16
C LEU A 65 3.94 6.81 2.36
N ALA A 66 4.95 6.01 2.69
CA ALA A 66 4.93 5.13 3.86
C ALA A 66 4.97 5.90 5.20
N SER A 67 5.41 7.16 5.20
CA SER A 67 5.44 8.01 6.38
C SER A 67 4.11 8.67 6.74
N LEU A 68 3.12 8.56 5.88
CA LEU A 68 1.82 9.19 6.07
C LEU A 68 0.90 8.33 6.96
N ALA A 69 0.10 8.99 7.78
CA ALA A 69 -0.84 8.29 8.68
C ALA A 69 -1.78 7.27 7.99
N PRO A 70 -2.31 7.54 6.79
CA PRO A 70 -3.13 6.56 6.08
C PRO A 70 -2.39 5.25 5.75
N ALA A 71 -1.07 5.28 5.52
CA ALA A 71 -0.28 4.08 5.27
C ALA A 71 -0.31 3.14 6.48
N ALA A 72 0.03 3.65 7.66
CA ALA A 72 0.03 2.86 8.89
C ALA A 72 -1.34 2.19 9.11
N LYS A 73 -2.41 2.95 8.98
CA LYS A 73 -3.78 2.43 9.14
C LYS A 73 -4.11 1.31 8.16
N THR A 74 -3.78 1.50 6.89
CA THR A 74 -4.10 0.51 5.84
C THR A 74 -3.31 -0.77 6.03
N PHE A 75 -2.01 -0.67 6.27
CA PHE A 75 -1.15 -1.85 6.44
C PHE A 75 -1.36 -2.57 7.77
N ASP A 76 -1.82 -1.88 8.82
CA ASP A 76 -2.30 -2.54 10.03
C ASP A 76 -3.52 -3.43 9.75
N ILE A 77 -4.45 -2.95 8.92
CA ILE A 77 -5.60 -3.76 8.48
C ILE A 77 -5.13 -4.96 7.66
N PHE A 78 -4.19 -4.79 6.74
CA PHE A 78 -3.65 -5.90 5.94
C PHE A 78 -2.95 -6.94 6.81
N ASN A 79 -2.21 -6.52 7.81
CA ASN A 79 -1.57 -7.43 8.77
C ASN A 79 -2.59 -8.23 9.59
N GLN A 80 -3.76 -7.64 9.92
CA GLN A 80 -4.88 -8.36 10.53
C GLN A 80 -5.50 -9.39 9.57
N MET A 81 -5.35 -9.21 8.26
CA MET A 81 -5.82 -10.10 7.21
C MET A 81 -4.69 -11.03 6.71
N HIS A 82 -3.81 -11.45 7.60
CA HIS A 82 -2.64 -12.28 7.24
C HIS A 82 -3.02 -13.54 6.43
N ASP A 83 -4.14 -14.17 6.73
CA ASP A 83 -4.64 -15.34 6.00
C ASP A 83 -4.94 -15.05 4.52
N VAL A 84 -5.20 -13.79 4.18
CA VAL A 84 -5.49 -13.37 2.80
C VAL A 84 -4.21 -13.00 2.05
N PHE A 85 -3.34 -12.20 2.67
CA PHE A 85 -2.13 -11.66 2.02
C PHE A 85 -0.93 -12.58 2.17
N GLY A 86 -0.85 -13.38 3.23
CA GLY A 86 0.22 -14.34 3.50
C GLY A 86 1.57 -13.73 3.83
N ILE A 87 1.63 -12.41 4.03
CA ILE A 87 2.84 -11.65 4.34
C ILE A 87 2.56 -10.60 5.41
N ASP A 88 3.61 -10.16 6.09
CA ASP A 88 3.57 -9.07 7.06
C ASP A 88 4.18 -7.81 6.47
N TYR A 89 3.45 -6.70 6.57
CA TYR A 89 3.90 -5.39 6.11
C TYR A 89 4.49 -4.61 7.29
N ILE A 90 5.70 -4.12 7.13
CA ILE A 90 6.46 -3.42 8.15
C ILE A 90 6.78 -2.01 7.68
N ILE A 91 6.32 -1.00 8.42
CA ILE A 91 6.74 0.38 8.22
C ILE A 91 7.77 0.70 9.31
N PRO A 92 9.06 0.85 8.95
CA PRO A 92 10.08 1.14 9.93
C PRO A 92 9.97 2.59 10.46
N PRO A 93 10.60 2.91 11.59
CA PRO A 93 10.75 4.30 12.00
C PRO A 93 11.44 5.13 10.90
N HIS A 94 10.95 6.35 10.67
CA HIS A 94 11.49 7.26 9.66
C HIS A 94 11.60 6.66 8.24
N PRO A 95 10.52 6.13 7.67
CA PRO A 95 10.56 5.39 6.41
C PRO A 95 11.02 6.25 5.22
N SER A 96 10.84 7.57 5.28
CA SER A 96 11.29 8.50 4.23
C SER A 96 12.82 8.62 4.15
N PHE A 97 13.55 8.26 5.20
CA PHE A 97 15.02 8.33 5.25
C PHE A 97 15.70 6.96 5.05
N ALA A 98 14.93 5.89 4.89
CA ALA A 98 15.47 4.54 4.85
C ALA A 98 16.50 4.34 3.73
N THR A 99 16.27 4.89 2.55
CA THR A 99 17.21 4.80 1.42
C THR A 99 18.52 5.55 1.71
N ALA A 100 18.45 6.74 2.30
CA ALA A 100 19.64 7.53 2.64
C ALA A 100 20.45 6.84 3.75
N VAL A 101 19.80 6.30 4.77
CA VAL A 101 20.45 5.53 5.84
C VAL A 101 21.09 4.27 5.30
N GLY A 102 20.39 3.54 4.43
CA GLY A 102 20.90 2.35 3.76
C GLY A 102 22.14 2.64 2.92
N ALA A 103 22.14 3.73 2.18
CA ALA A 103 23.30 4.17 1.39
C ALA A 103 24.53 4.46 2.28
N LEU A 104 24.33 5.14 3.41
CA LEU A 104 25.41 5.40 4.37
C LEU A 104 25.99 4.12 5.01
N LEU A 105 25.14 3.11 5.23
CA LEU A 105 25.58 1.85 5.83
C LEU A 105 26.25 0.91 4.81
N CYS A 106 25.94 1.05 3.54
CA CYS A 106 26.47 0.20 2.47
C CYS A 106 27.70 0.78 1.78
N ASP A 107 27.95 2.09 1.89
CA ASP A 107 29.11 2.73 1.31
C ASP A 107 30.32 2.56 2.25
N PRO A 108 31.33 1.73 1.90
CA PRO A 108 32.54 1.70 2.70
C PRO A 108 33.16 3.09 2.63
N LEU A 109 33.31 3.75 3.77
CA LEU A 109 34.06 4.99 3.86
C LEU A 109 35.41 4.78 3.18
N PRO A 110 35.84 5.67 2.27
CA PRO A 110 37.14 5.54 1.63
C PRO A 110 38.19 5.41 2.71
N GLU A 111 38.95 4.32 2.68
CA GLU A 111 40.12 4.16 3.54
C GLU A 111 41.10 5.32 3.21
N ASN A 112 41.34 6.17 4.19
CA ASN A 112 42.35 7.21 4.10
C ASN A 112 43.75 6.62 4.12
#